data_0e416e91a53ce51fcdb51ae805b01952
#
_entry.id   0e416e91a53ce51fcdb51ae805b01952
#
_cell.length_a   1.000
_cell.length_b   1.000
_cell.length_c   1.000
_cell.angle_alpha   90.00
_cell.angle_beta   90.00
_cell.angle_gamma   90.00
#
_symmetry.space_group_name_H-M   'P 1'
#
loop_
_entity.id
_entity.type
_entity.pdbx_description
1 polymer ?
#
loop_
_entity_poly.entity_id
_entity_poly.type
_entity_poly.pdbx_seq_one_letter_code
_entity_poly.pdbx_strand_id
1 'polypeptide(L)'
;MSKINLQALGFSAKFAEEAASLGCFPVGRVSAQYKELYRVITETGEVLAEVSGKLRFNAAALSDFPAVGDFVLLDRTDTVEGRSIIHHVLRRKSAFIRKAAGTGNAEQVVASNIDTVFICMSLNSDFNLRRLERYLAIAWSSGALPIVILTKADLCNDVAAKKAAAESVAIGAEILVTSSLADAGHEQTLPCLKCGSTAAFIGSSGVGKSTLINRLAGTEFATNGLRNDDKGRHTTTRRELITLTNGALVIDTPGMRELGLETADLSKSFADIDELSQHCRFRDCTHTHETGCAVQQAITDGLLAADRLASYQKLQKEVRYEGLDSKQIELEKFSTMFKDIGGMKKARKFLHDNDKRRR
;
A
#
# COMPACT_ATOMS: atom_id res chain seq x y z
N MET A 1 19.04 32.13 -7.17
CA MET A 1 18.28 31.12 -6.43
C MET A 1 19.21 29.95 -6.15
N SER A 2 19.27 29.43 -4.92
CA SER A 2 20.03 28.22 -4.60
C SER A 2 19.45 27.02 -5.32
N LYS A 3 20.29 26.18 -5.95
CA LYS A 3 19.85 24.95 -6.59
C LYS A 3 19.26 23.98 -5.55
N ILE A 4 18.13 23.37 -5.86
CA ILE A 4 17.53 22.32 -5.05
C ILE A 4 18.35 21.05 -5.22
N ASN A 5 18.79 20.45 -4.12
CA ASN A 5 19.52 19.19 -4.16
C ASN A 5 18.55 18.02 -4.35
N LEU A 6 18.55 17.37 -5.52
CA LEU A 6 17.70 16.21 -5.80
C LEU A 6 18.03 15.00 -4.91
N GLN A 7 19.27 14.88 -4.40
CA GLN A 7 19.62 13.84 -3.45
C GLN A 7 18.86 14.01 -2.12
N ALA A 8 18.64 15.25 -1.69
CA ALA A 8 17.78 15.55 -0.55
C ALA A 8 16.30 15.21 -0.81
N LEU A 9 15.93 15.03 -2.08
CA LEU A 9 14.63 14.52 -2.50
C LEU A 9 14.63 13.01 -2.76
N GLY A 10 15.69 12.27 -2.36
CA GLY A 10 15.78 10.82 -2.51
C GLY A 10 16.26 10.32 -3.87
N PHE A 11 16.83 11.20 -4.71
CA PHE A 11 17.44 10.81 -5.99
C PHE A 11 18.76 10.07 -5.74
N SER A 12 18.76 8.77 -5.94
CA SER A 12 19.89 7.88 -5.70
C SER A 12 20.77 7.68 -6.93
N ALA A 13 21.98 7.11 -6.73
CA ALA A 13 22.88 6.76 -7.83
C ALA A 13 22.18 5.83 -8.87
N LYS A 14 21.35 4.90 -8.42
CA LYS A 14 20.58 4.01 -9.32
C LYS A 14 19.65 4.79 -10.26
N PHE A 15 18.97 5.81 -9.75
CA PHE A 15 18.15 6.68 -10.61
C PHE A 15 19.01 7.52 -11.56
N ALA A 16 20.20 7.96 -11.12
CA ALA A 16 21.11 8.70 -11.96
C ALA A 16 21.65 7.86 -13.14
N GLU A 17 22.01 6.62 -12.90
CA GLU A 17 22.44 5.65 -13.93
C GLU A 17 21.32 5.40 -14.95
N GLU A 18 20.09 5.16 -14.48
CA GLU A 18 18.94 4.97 -15.37
C GLU A 18 18.64 6.23 -16.19
N ALA A 19 18.62 7.40 -15.55
CA ALA A 19 18.39 8.67 -16.24
C ALA A 19 19.43 8.91 -17.34
N ALA A 20 20.72 8.67 -17.05
CA ALA A 20 21.79 8.81 -18.02
C ALA A 20 21.65 7.87 -19.23
N SER A 21 21.11 6.66 -19.02
CA SER A 21 20.86 5.68 -20.11
C SER A 21 19.73 6.10 -21.05
N LEU A 22 18.80 6.94 -20.58
CA LEU A 22 17.64 7.39 -21.35
C LEU A 22 17.88 8.71 -22.13
N GLY A 23 19.01 9.38 -21.85
CA GLY A 23 19.42 10.60 -22.57
C GLY A 23 19.74 11.78 -21.65
N CYS A 24 20.06 12.92 -22.23
CA CYS A 24 20.41 14.15 -21.50
C CYS A 24 19.15 14.96 -21.16
N PHE A 25 18.30 14.43 -20.33
CA PHE A 25 17.09 15.12 -19.86
C PHE A 25 17.26 15.62 -18.43
N PRO A 26 16.75 16.83 -18.12
CA PRO A 26 16.63 17.27 -16.74
C PRO A 26 15.75 16.31 -15.92
N VAL A 27 16.15 16.08 -14.66
CA VAL A 27 15.42 15.24 -13.73
C VAL A 27 14.53 16.08 -12.82
N GLY A 28 13.35 15.59 -12.52
CA GLY A 28 12.49 16.16 -11.49
C GLY A 28 11.77 15.09 -10.70
N ARG A 29 11.26 15.46 -9.52
CA ARG A 29 10.42 14.60 -8.68
C ARG A 29 8.99 15.11 -8.65
N VAL A 30 8.02 14.27 -8.95
CA VAL A 30 6.60 14.63 -8.93
C VAL A 30 6.16 14.89 -7.50
N SER A 31 5.78 16.14 -7.20
CA SER A 31 5.31 16.57 -5.88
C SER A 31 3.79 16.56 -5.74
N ALA A 32 3.05 16.77 -6.83
CA ALA A 32 1.60 16.68 -6.82
C ALA A 32 1.06 16.24 -8.19
N GLN A 33 -0.10 15.59 -8.17
CA GLN A 33 -0.82 15.16 -9.37
C GLN A 33 -2.19 15.83 -9.43
N TYR A 34 -2.49 16.43 -10.56
CA TYR A 34 -3.80 16.94 -10.93
C TYR A 34 -4.39 16.05 -12.04
N LYS A 35 -5.52 16.41 -12.61
CA LYS A 35 -6.19 15.57 -13.62
C LYS A 35 -5.27 15.17 -14.79
N GLU A 36 -4.56 16.12 -15.40
CA GLU A 36 -3.62 15.88 -16.52
C GLU A 36 -2.31 16.63 -16.34
N LEU A 37 -2.11 17.25 -15.19
CA LEU A 37 -0.96 18.06 -14.86
C LEU A 37 -0.24 17.51 -13.65
N TYR A 38 1.06 17.71 -13.64
CA TYR A 38 1.95 17.32 -12.57
C TYR A 38 2.72 18.52 -12.09
N ARG A 39 2.82 18.68 -10.78
CA ARG A 39 3.82 19.58 -10.19
C ARG A 39 5.09 18.78 -10.00
N VAL A 40 6.20 19.28 -10.47
CA VAL A 40 7.49 18.59 -10.47
C VAL A 40 8.54 19.49 -9.84
N ILE A 41 9.24 19.01 -8.84
CA ILE A 41 10.37 19.68 -8.19
C ILE A 41 11.63 19.31 -8.99
N THR A 42 12.33 20.32 -9.49
CA THR A 42 13.59 20.20 -10.23
C THR A 42 14.73 20.90 -9.49
N GLU A 43 15.96 20.81 -9.97
CA GLU A 43 17.10 21.53 -9.37
C GLU A 43 16.91 23.06 -9.40
N THR A 44 16.16 23.59 -10.35
CA THR A 44 15.96 25.04 -10.54
C THR A 44 14.70 25.58 -9.84
N GLY A 45 13.82 24.69 -9.36
CA GLY A 45 12.56 25.06 -8.72
C GLY A 45 11.42 24.13 -9.10
N GLU A 46 10.20 24.53 -8.77
CA GLU A 46 8.98 23.78 -9.14
C GLU A 46 8.48 24.21 -10.52
N VAL A 47 8.11 23.22 -11.33
CA VAL A 47 7.49 23.43 -12.66
C VAL A 47 6.17 22.69 -12.76
N LEU A 48 5.28 23.19 -13.61
CA LEU A 48 4.09 22.44 -14.04
C LEU A 48 4.42 21.69 -15.32
N ALA A 49 4.12 20.38 -15.32
CA ALA A 49 4.45 19.51 -16.44
C ALA A 49 3.23 18.70 -16.90
N GLU A 50 3.26 18.27 -18.15
CA GLU A 50 2.31 17.32 -18.74
C GLU A 50 3.07 16.19 -19.43
N VAL A 51 2.42 15.05 -19.66
CA VAL A 51 3.05 13.91 -20.33
C VAL A 51 3.18 14.13 -21.82
N SER A 52 4.30 13.71 -22.39
CA SER A 52 4.52 13.75 -23.84
C SER A 52 3.50 12.87 -24.60
N GLY A 53 3.20 13.25 -25.84
CA GLY A 53 2.36 12.43 -26.71
C GLY A 53 2.92 11.02 -26.91
N LYS A 54 4.25 10.87 -26.95
CA LYS A 54 4.94 9.57 -27.05
C LYS A 54 4.71 8.72 -25.81
N LEU A 55 4.85 9.29 -24.60
CA LEU A 55 4.60 8.57 -23.35
C LEU A 55 3.13 8.16 -23.27
N ARG A 56 2.21 9.06 -23.62
CA ARG A 56 0.77 8.76 -23.64
C ARG A 56 0.42 7.64 -24.64
N PHE A 57 1.04 7.64 -25.81
CA PHE A 57 0.82 6.63 -26.84
C PHE A 57 1.37 5.24 -26.44
N ASN A 58 2.52 5.21 -25.76
CA ASN A 58 3.19 3.98 -25.36
C ASN A 58 2.63 3.40 -24.06
N ALA A 59 1.88 4.17 -23.27
CA ALA A 59 1.29 3.70 -22.02
C ALA A 59 0.26 2.60 -22.30
N ALA A 60 0.52 1.40 -21.80
CA ALA A 60 -0.39 0.24 -21.88
C ALA A 60 -1.45 0.27 -20.78
N ALA A 61 -1.13 0.88 -19.62
CA ALA A 61 -2.01 0.96 -18.45
C ALA A 61 -1.92 2.33 -17.77
N LEU A 62 -2.89 2.61 -16.88
CA LEU A 62 -2.86 3.84 -16.08
C LEU A 62 -1.67 3.86 -15.10
N SER A 63 -1.13 2.70 -14.75
CA SER A 63 0.08 2.56 -13.93
C SER A 63 1.35 3.10 -14.60
N ASP A 64 1.37 3.25 -15.93
CA ASP A 64 2.53 3.76 -16.67
C ASP A 64 2.64 5.29 -16.60
N PHE A 65 1.55 5.96 -16.20
CA PHE A 65 1.56 7.40 -16.02
C PHE A 65 2.28 7.81 -14.74
N PRO A 66 2.84 9.05 -14.69
CA PRO A 66 3.49 9.56 -13.49
C PRO A 66 2.54 9.60 -12.29
N ALA A 67 3.08 9.34 -11.11
CA ALA A 67 2.38 9.43 -9.84
C ALA A 67 3.21 10.27 -8.84
N VAL A 68 2.60 10.71 -7.75
CA VAL A 68 3.32 11.44 -6.70
C VAL A 68 4.44 10.57 -6.13
N GLY A 69 5.64 11.16 -6.07
CA GLY A 69 6.87 10.48 -5.66
C GLY A 69 7.74 9.98 -6.81
N ASP A 70 7.24 9.91 -8.05
CA ASP A 70 8.02 9.46 -9.19
C ASP A 70 9.15 10.45 -9.53
N PHE A 71 10.27 9.88 -9.96
CA PHE A 71 11.29 10.63 -10.69
C PHE A 71 10.99 10.58 -12.18
N VAL A 72 11.03 11.74 -12.83
CA VAL A 72 10.67 11.92 -14.24
C VAL A 72 11.75 12.68 -14.99
N LEU A 73 11.83 12.44 -16.28
CA LEU A 73 12.71 13.17 -17.21
C LEU A 73 11.90 14.19 -18.00
N LEU A 74 12.35 15.43 -17.97
CA LEU A 74 11.68 16.59 -18.54
C LEU A 74 12.42 17.11 -19.78
N ASP A 75 11.73 17.83 -20.65
CA ASP A 75 12.38 18.57 -21.75
C ASP A 75 13.12 19.82 -21.22
N ARG A 76 12.59 20.46 -20.17
CA ARG A 76 13.12 21.72 -19.59
C ARG A 76 12.73 21.84 -18.11
N THR A 77 13.42 22.75 -17.42
CA THR A 77 13.19 23.04 -15.99
C THR A 77 12.81 24.51 -15.73
N ASP A 78 12.50 25.26 -16.76
CA ASP A 78 11.99 26.62 -16.66
C ASP A 78 10.50 26.67 -17.06
N THR A 79 9.85 27.75 -16.65
CA THR A 79 8.43 28.02 -16.95
C THR A 79 8.23 29.19 -17.91
N VAL A 80 9.30 29.72 -18.52
CA VAL A 80 9.23 30.93 -19.33
C VAL A 80 8.41 30.71 -20.59
N GLU A 81 8.50 29.51 -21.16
CA GLU A 81 7.82 29.16 -22.41
C GLU A 81 6.64 28.18 -22.20
N GLY A 82 6.04 28.14 -21.01
CA GLY A 82 4.88 27.33 -20.74
C GLY A 82 5.16 26.11 -19.86
N ARG A 83 4.47 25.00 -20.10
CA ARG A 83 4.57 23.76 -19.30
C ARG A 83 5.75 22.93 -19.74
N SER A 84 6.41 22.28 -18.81
CA SER A 84 7.42 21.25 -19.11
C SER A 84 6.75 19.97 -19.60
N ILE A 85 7.47 19.17 -20.39
CA ILE A 85 6.98 17.91 -20.92
C ILE A 85 7.72 16.73 -20.27
N ILE A 86 6.96 15.80 -19.71
CA ILE A 86 7.49 14.55 -19.17
C ILE A 86 7.68 13.54 -20.31
N HIS A 87 8.91 13.14 -20.55
CA HIS A 87 9.27 12.15 -21.56
C HIS A 87 9.36 10.74 -21.02
N HIS A 88 9.86 10.58 -19.79
CA HIS A 88 10.06 9.28 -19.14
C HIS A 88 9.71 9.34 -17.67
N VAL A 89 9.23 8.21 -17.15
CA VAL A 89 9.12 7.90 -15.72
C VAL A 89 10.21 6.90 -15.39
N LEU A 90 11.06 7.21 -14.40
CA LEU A 90 12.11 6.28 -13.96
C LEU A 90 11.50 5.09 -13.19
N ARG A 91 12.21 3.96 -13.19
CA ARG A 91 11.75 2.73 -12.55
C ARG A 91 11.53 2.93 -11.06
N ARG A 92 10.32 2.68 -10.60
CA ARG A 92 9.92 2.81 -9.21
C ARG A 92 10.61 1.77 -8.33
N LYS A 93 11.09 2.17 -7.15
CA LYS A 93 11.60 1.24 -6.13
C LYS A 93 10.47 0.63 -5.29
N SER A 94 9.36 1.35 -5.18
CA SER A 94 8.13 0.93 -4.51
C SER A 94 6.93 1.61 -5.17
N ALA A 95 5.76 0.97 -5.14
CA ALA A 95 4.53 1.54 -5.68
C ALA A 95 3.30 1.07 -4.91
N PHE A 96 2.43 2.02 -4.56
CA PHE A 96 1.10 1.74 -4.07
C PHE A 96 0.12 1.81 -5.22
N ILE A 97 -0.55 0.70 -5.47
CA ILE A 97 -1.48 0.53 -6.59
C ILE A 97 -2.90 0.43 -6.05
N ARG A 98 -3.86 0.97 -6.78
CA ARG A 98 -5.29 0.77 -6.54
C ARG A 98 -6.03 0.62 -7.87
N LYS A 99 -7.22 0.05 -7.84
CA LYS A 99 -8.13 0.10 -8.99
C LYS A 99 -8.65 1.50 -9.20
N ALA A 100 -8.64 1.94 -10.45
CA ALA A 100 -9.20 3.23 -10.81
C ALA A 100 -10.74 3.17 -10.76
N ALA A 101 -11.36 4.15 -10.12
CA ALA A 101 -12.81 4.21 -10.02
C ALA A 101 -13.44 4.40 -11.41
N GLY A 102 -14.40 3.55 -11.76
CA GLY A 102 -15.22 3.69 -12.99
C GLY A 102 -14.59 3.18 -14.28
N THR A 103 -13.36 2.64 -14.26
CA THR A 103 -12.64 2.19 -15.48
C THR A 103 -12.42 0.68 -15.55
N GLY A 104 -13.29 -0.13 -14.92
CA GLY A 104 -13.10 -1.57 -14.84
C GLY A 104 -11.93 -1.96 -13.94
N ASN A 105 -11.03 -2.81 -14.44
CA ASN A 105 -9.88 -3.32 -13.69
C ASN A 105 -8.58 -2.53 -13.93
N ALA A 106 -8.64 -1.26 -14.39
CA ALA A 106 -7.44 -0.49 -14.65
C ALA A 106 -6.71 -0.12 -13.34
N GLU A 107 -5.45 -0.52 -13.25
CA GLU A 107 -4.57 -0.23 -12.12
C GLU A 107 -4.00 1.18 -12.21
N GLN A 108 -4.05 1.92 -11.12
CA GLN A 108 -3.49 3.25 -10.98
C GLN A 108 -2.49 3.29 -9.85
N VAL A 109 -1.30 3.81 -10.09
CA VAL A 109 -0.34 4.11 -9.02
C VAL A 109 -0.82 5.33 -8.25
N VAL A 110 -0.91 5.17 -6.94
CA VAL A 110 -1.37 6.21 -6.00
C VAL A 110 -0.20 7.05 -5.51
N ALA A 111 0.91 6.37 -5.18
CA ALA A 111 2.14 6.95 -4.70
C ALA A 111 3.30 5.99 -4.99
N SER A 112 4.49 6.52 -5.15
CA SER A 112 5.68 5.75 -5.51
C SER A 112 6.93 6.19 -4.76
N ASN A 113 7.97 5.37 -4.88
CA ASN A 113 9.29 5.65 -4.31
C ASN A 113 9.25 5.95 -2.82
N ILE A 114 8.39 5.24 -2.10
CA ILE A 114 8.25 5.26 -0.65
C ILE A 114 9.27 4.30 -0.05
N ASP A 115 10.05 4.75 0.94
CA ASP A 115 11.00 3.94 1.69
C ASP A 115 10.32 3.23 2.86
N THR A 116 9.51 3.97 3.60
CA THR A 116 8.88 3.50 4.84
C THR A 116 7.39 3.75 4.85
N VAL A 117 6.62 2.76 5.25
CA VAL A 117 5.17 2.87 5.47
C VAL A 117 4.85 2.76 6.93
N PHE A 118 4.38 3.84 7.52
CA PHE A 118 3.88 3.86 8.87
C PHE A 118 2.43 3.37 8.91
N ILE A 119 2.23 2.20 9.49
CA ILE A 119 0.90 1.60 9.69
C ILE A 119 0.39 2.04 11.06
N CYS A 120 -0.51 3.02 11.07
CA CYS A 120 -1.07 3.55 12.30
C CYS A 120 -2.30 2.74 12.76
N MET A 121 -2.24 2.21 13.98
CA MET A 121 -3.30 1.47 14.64
C MET A 121 -3.53 2.06 16.03
N SER A 122 -4.76 2.46 16.36
CA SER A 122 -5.03 3.01 17.70
C SER A 122 -5.27 1.90 18.72
N LEU A 123 -4.77 2.11 19.95
CA LEU A 123 -4.90 1.17 21.07
C LEU A 123 -6.24 1.26 21.83
N ASN A 124 -7.22 2.00 21.30
CA ASN A 124 -8.57 2.07 21.84
C ASN A 124 -9.47 0.92 21.31
N SER A 125 -10.77 1.12 21.28
CA SER A 125 -11.76 0.16 20.75
C SER A 125 -11.62 -0.15 19.25
N ASP A 126 -10.85 0.66 18.49
CA ASP A 126 -10.57 0.44 17.05
C ASP A 126 -9.37 -0.50 16.82
N PHE A 127 -8.74 -1.04 17.87
CA PHE A 127 -7.65 -2.01 17.75
C PHE A 127 -8.14 -3.30 17.06
N ASN A 128 -7.50 -3.67 15.92
CA ASN A 128 -7.93 -4.80 15.12
C ASN A 128 -6.76 -5.46 14.38
N LEU A 129 -6.38 -6.65 14.82
CA LEU A 129 -5.24 -7.39 14.27
C LEU A 129 -5.47 -7.80 12.80
N ARG A 130 -6.72 -8.14 12.39
CA ARG A 130 -7.02 -8.52 10.99
C ARG A 130 -6.83 -7.37 10.03
N ARG A 131 -7.13 -6.15 10.49
CA ARG A 131 -6.84 -4.94 9.73
C ARG A 131 -5.34 -4.65 9.67
N LEU A 132 -4.61 -4.91 10.76
CA LEU A 132 -3.16 -4.77 10.79
C LEU A 132 -2.49 -5.72 9.79
N GLU A 133 -2.88 -7.00 9.76
CA GLU A 133 -2.39 -8.00 8.80
C GLU A 133 -2.63 -7.55 7.34
N ARG A 134 -3.83 -7.01 7.06
CA ARG A 134 -4.12 -6.46 5.72
C ARG A 134 -3.20 -5.30 5.34
N TYR A 135 -2.98 -4.35 6.24
CA TYR A 135 -2.09 -3.22 5.99
C TYR A 135 -0.62 -3.67 5.82
N LEU A 136 -0.18 -4.65 6.59
CA LEU A 136 1.15 -5.25 6.44
C LEU A 136 1.31 -5.91 5.06
N ALA A 137 0.32 -6.68 4.62
CA ALA A 137 0.33 -7.30 3.30
C ALA A 137 0.43 -6.25 2.18
N ILE A 138 -0.34 -5.16 2.26
CA ILE A 138 -0.28 -4.05 1.30
C ILE A 138 1.10 -3.37 1.33
N ALA A 139 1.66 -3.12 2.51
CA ALA A 139 2.94 -2.44 2.67
C ALA A 139 4.09 -3.30 2.12
N TRP A 140 4.16 -4.58 2.48
CA TRP A 140 5.16 -5.51 1.93
C TRP A 140 5.07 -5.64 0.42
N SER A 141 3.87 -5.75 -0.13
CA SER A 141 3.64 -5.88 -1.57
C SER A 141 4.04 -4.63 -2.35
N SER A 142 3.97 -3.46 -1.73
CA SER A 142 4.40 -2.22 -2.35
C SER A 142 5.91 -2.13 -2.58
N GLY A 143 6.71 -2.94 -1.85
CA GLY A 143 8.18 -2.86 -1.82
C GLY A 143 8.73 -1.87 -0.79
N ALA A 144 7.88 -1.21 0.00
CA ALA A 144 8.31 -0.33 1.09
C ALA A 144 8.42 -1.08 2.42
N LEU A 145 9.26 -0.56 3.34
CA LEU A 145 9.44 -1.14 4.67
C LEU A 145 8.28 -0.74 5.60
N PRO A 146 7.48 -1.68 6.14
CA PRO A 146 6.44 -1.36 7.11
C PRO A 146 7.02 -1.11 8.50
N ILE A 147 6.49 -0.10 9.19
CA ILE A 147 6.66 0.15 10.62
C ILE A 147 5.27 0.35 11.21
N VAL A 148 4.94 -0.39 12.25
CA VAL A 148 3.65 -0.29 12.93
C VAL A 148 3.74 0.78 14.02
N ILE A 149 2.81 1.72 14.02
CA ILE A 149 2.69 2.73 15.08
C ILE A 149 1.39 2.49 15.84
N LEU A 150 1.52 2.03 17.08
CA LEU A 150 0.41 1.88 18.01
C LEU A 150 0.16 3.23 18.69
N THR A 151 -0.91 3.90 18.26
CA THR A 151 -1.24 5.26 18.70
C THR A 151 -2.22 5.25 19.86
N LYS A 152 -2.39 6.40 20.52
CA LYS A 152 -3.34 6.60 21.65
C LYS A 152 -3.08 5.65 22.82
N ALA A 153 -1.82 5.44 23.15
CA ALA A 153 -1.44 4.61 24.29
C ALA A 153 -2.03 5.11 25.62
N ASP A 154 -2.30 6.42 25.72
CA ASP A 154 -2.98 7.08 26.82
C ASP A 154 -4.42 6.61 27.06
N LEU A 155 -5.06 6.04 26.05
CA LEU A 155 -6.44 5.51 26.13
C LEU A 155 -6.47 3.98 26.35
N CYS A 156 -5.32 3.37 26.64
CA CYS A 156 -5.21 1.92 26.76
C CYS A 156 -4.77 1.50 28.16
N ASN A 157 -5.56 0.65 28.80
CA ASN A 157 -5.24 0.13 30.14
C ASN A 157 -4.17 -0.98 30.10
N ASP A 158 -4.00 -1.69 28.97
CA ASP A 158 -3.04 -2.76 28.81
C ASP A 158 -2.31 -2.65 27.47
N VAL A 159 -1.36 -1.73 27.43
CA VAL A 159 -0.50 -1.48 26.25
C VAL A 159 0.39 -2.68 25.96
N ALA A 160 0.90 -3.36 27.01
CA ALA A 160 1.83 -4.47 26.85
C ALA A 160 1.18 -5.66 26.15
N ALA A 161 -0.03 -6.06 26.57
CA ALA A 161 -0.76 -7.16 25.95
C ALA A 161 -1.14 -6.85 24.49
N LYS A 162 -1.59 -5.62 24.20
CA LYS A 162 -1.91 -5.23 22.80
C LYS A 162 -0.67 -5.12 21.91
N LYS A 163 0.46 -4.67 22.47
CA LYS A 163 1.74 -4.67 21.75
C LYS A 163 2.17 -6.10 21.42
N ALA A 164 2.15 -7.01 22.40
CA ALA A 164 2.48 -8.43 22.19
C ALA A 164 1.54 -9.07 21.14
N ALA A 165 0.25 -8.77 21.19
CA ALA A 165 -0.71 -9.23 20.18
C ALA A 165 -0.42 -8.66 18.78
N ALA A 166 0.03 -7.41 18.66
CA ALA A 166 0.45 -6.83 17.39
C ALA A 166 1.76 -7.48 16.89
N GLU A 167 2.73 -7.73 17.78
CA GLU A 167 4.00 -8.41 17.47
C GLU A 167 3.77 -9.81 16.89
N SER A 168 2.78 -10.55 17.40
CA SER A 168 2.46 -11.90 16.90
C SER A 168 1.99 -11.93 15.44
N VAL A 169 1.52 -10.82 14.88
CA VAL A 169 1.05 -10.73 13.49
C VAL A 169 1.93 -9.84 12.61
N ALA A 170 2.74 -8.95 13.19
CA ALA A 170 3.61 -8.01 12.48
C ALA A 170 5.02 -8.58 12.29
N ILE A 171 5.11 -9.79 11.76
CA ILE A 171 6.38 -10.50 11.55
C ILE A 171 7.30 -9.67 10.64
N GLY A 172 8.53 -9.40 11.11
CA GLY A 172 9.53 -8.63 10.37
C GLY A 172 9.30 -7.12 10.32
N ALA A 173 8.25 -6.59 10.98
CA ALA A 173 7.99 -5.16 11.08
C ALA A 173 8.30 -4.64 12.50
N GLU A 174 8.92 -3.45 12.58
CA GLU A 174 9.14 -2.77 13.85
C GLU A 174 7.81 -2.23 14.41
N ILE A 175 7.64 -2.26 15.74
CA ILE A 175 6.46 -1.72 16.41
C ILE A 175 6.84 -0.61 17.37
N LEU A 176 6.33 0.58 17.12
CA LEU A 176 6.47 1.75 17.94
C LEU A 176 5.15 2.05 18.69
N VAL A 177 5.26 2.53 19.93
CA VAL A 177 4.08 2.92 20.73
C VAL A 177 4.12 4.43 20.95
N THR A 178 3.04 5.12 20.62
CA THR A 178 2.97 6.58 20.72
C THR A 178 1.70 7.04 21.45
N SER A 179 1.81 8.19 22.12
CA SER A 179 0.66 8.92 22.67
C SER A 179 0.68 10.35 22.15
N SER A 180 -0.46 10.86 21.74
CA SER A 180 -0.60 12.26 21.34
C SER A 180 -0.65 13.23 22.52
N LEU A 181 -0.85 12.74 23.74
CA LEU A 181 -0.85 13.55 24.96
C LEU A 181 0.56 13.71 25.55
N ALA A 182 1.49 12.80 25.24
CA ALA A 182 2.88 12.92 25.67
C ALA A 182 3.65 13.79 24.68
N ASP A 183 4.34 14.83 25.17
CA ASP A 183 5.13 15.75 24.34
C ASP A 183 6.22 15.01 23.53
N ALA A 184 6.79 13.96 24.09
CA ALA A 184 7.81 13.10 23.46
C ALA A 184 7.25 11.93 22.66
N GLY A 185 5.94 11.77 22.54
CA GLY A 185 5.29 10.57 21.96
C GLY A 185 5.59 10.31 20.49
N HIS A 186 6.10 11.30 19.74
CA HIS A 186 6.48 11.19 18.33
C HIS A 186 7.99 11.02 18.12
N GLU A 187 8.81 11.25 19.13
CA GLU A 187 10.29 11.21 19.02
C GLU A 187 10.79 9.84 18.57
N GLN A 188 10.12 8.75 18.96
CA GLN A 188 10.45 7.39 18.55
C GLN A 188 10.33 7.18 17.04
N THR A 189 9.55 8.00 16.32
CA THR A 189 9.38 7.89 14.88
C THR A 189 10.44 8.66 14.09
N LEU A 190 11.10 9.65 14.71
CA LEU A 190 12.11 10.49 14.05
C LEU A 190 13.31 9.72 13.50
N PRO A 191 13.90 8.73 14.23
CA PRO A 191 15.02 7.95 13.69
C PRO A 191 14.69 7.16 12.42
N CYS A 192 13.39 6.85 12.21
CA CYS A 192 12.91 6.15 11.02
C CYS A 192 12.74 7.07 9.81
N LEU A 193 12.83 8.40 10.02
CA LEU A 193 12.65 9.45 9.00
C LEU A 193 13.98 10.12 8.71
N LYS A 194 14.77 9.54 7.82
CA LYS A 194 16.07 10.07 7.42
C LYS A 194 15.91 11.15 6.34
N CYS A 195 16.79 12.13 6.31
CA CYS A 195 16.87 13.12 5.23
C CYS A 195 16.88 12.40 3.86
N GLY A 196 16.07 12.84 2.93
CA GLY A 196 15.91 12.25 1.60
C GLY A 196 15.09 10.93 1.56
N SER A 197 14.76 10.33 2.71
CA SER A 197 13.82 9.19 2.73
C SER A 197 12.38 9.65 2.60
N THR A 198 11.55 8.84 1.96
CA THR A 198 10.14 9.12 1.76
C THR A 198 9.29 8.18 2.59
N ALA A 199 8.38 8.74 3.38
CA ALA A 199 7.43 7.98 4.17
C ALA A 199 5.98 8.18 3.70
N ALA A 200 5.14 7.19 3.94
CA ALA A 200 3.69 7.28 3.82
C ALA A 200 3.02 6.77 5.08
N PHE A 201 1.80 7.24 5.36
CA PHE A 201 1.03 6.88 6.54
C PHE A 201 -0.28 6.22 6.15
N ILE A 202 -0.50 4.98 6.59
CA ILE A 202 -1.76 4.24 6.37
C ILE A 202 -2.43 3.92 7.71
N GLY A 203 -3.72 3.68 7.68
CA GLY A 203 -4.53 3.39 8.88
C GLY A 203 -5.92 3.98 8.78
N SER A 204 -6.83 3.56 9.67
CA SER A 204 -8.23 4.02 9.69
C SER A 204 -8.37 5.52 9.99
N SER A 205 -9.59 6.05 9.82
CA SER A 205 -9.88 7.44 10.20
C SER A 205 -9.77 7.61 11.71
N GLY A 206 -9.29 8.76 12.14
CA GLY A 206 -9.23 9.08 13.55
C GLY A 206 -8.16 8.33 14.36
N VAL A 207 -7.29 7.51 13.73
CA VAL A 207 -6.18 6.83 14.44
C VAL A 207 -5.04 7.77 14.86
N GLY A 208 -5.04 9.04 14.43
CA GLY A 208 -4.01 10.02 14.80
C GLY A 208 -2.93 10.28 13.74
N LYS A 209 -3.07 9.80 12.48
CA LYS A 209 -2.10 10.04 11.40
C LYS A 209 -1.78 11.52 11.21
N SER A 210 -2.80 12.34 11.00
CA SER A 210 -2.62 13.77 10.76
C SER A 210 -1.97 14.49 11.94
N THR A 211 -2.33 14.12 13.16
CA THR A 211 -1.69 14.65 14.38
C THR A 211 -0.21 14.30 14.43
N LEU A 212 0.13 13.05 14.06
CA LEU A 212 1.52 12.60 14.02
C LEU A 212 2.31 13.33 12.92
N ILE A 213 1.75 13.42 11.70
CA ILE A 213 2.38 14.14 10.58
C ILE A 213 2.62 15.61 10.94
N ASN A 214 1.64 16.30 11.55
CA ASN A 214 1.77 17.70 11.96
C ASN A 214 2.88 17.89 12.99
N ARG A 215 2.99 17.00 13.96
CA ARG A 215 4.07 17.05 14.95
C ARG A 215 5.46 16.82 14.32
N LEU A 216 5.55 15.87 13.41
CA LEU A 216 6.79 15.58 12.67
C LEU A 216 7.20 16.72 11.73
N ALA A 217 6.23 17.44 11.19
CA ALA A 217 6.47 18.57 10.31
C ALA A 217 6.89 19.84 11.07
N GLY A 218 6.77 19.88 12.39
CA GLY A 218 7.10 21.06 13.21
C GLY A 218 6.24 22.29 12.92
N THR A 219 5.15 22.13 12.20
CA THR A 219 4.19 23.18 11.84
C THR A 219 2.78 22.64 11.97
N GLU A 220 1.83 23.48 12.35
CA GLU A 220 0.43 23.16 12.10
C GLU A 220 0.19 23.20 10.58
N PHE A 221 0.58 22.11 9.89
CA PHE A 221 -0.02 21.89 8.59
C PHE A 221 -1.52 21.78 8.83
N ALA A 222 -2.23 22.84 8.45
CA ALA A 222 -3.66 22.75 8.26
C ALA A 222 -3.84 21.62 7.23
N THR A 223 -4.04 20.41 7.74
CA THR A 223 -4.49 19.28 6.95
C THR A 223 -5.85 19.72 6.42
N ASN A 224 -5.84 20.30 5.22
CA ASN A 224 -7.03 20.77 4.51
C ASN A 224 -8.04 19.65 4.23
N GLY A 225 -7.87 18.48 4.87
CA GLY A 225 -8.75 17.33 4.87
C GLY A 225 -9.55 17.11 6.15
N LEU A 226 -9.35 17.91 7.22
CA LEU A 226 -10.03 17.75 8.53
C LEU A 226 -10.68 19.03 9.06
N ARG A 227 -10.99 20.01 8.21
CA ARG A 227 -11.95 21.01 8.61
C ARG A 227 -13.33 20.36 8.62
N ASN A 228 -13.89 20.24 9.81
CA ASN A 228 -15.33 20.16 10.07
C ASN A 228 -15.98 21.42 9.49
N ASP A 229 -16.17 21.48 8.19
CA ASP A 229 -17.15 22.38 7.63
C ASP A 229 -18.44 21.58 7.49
N ASP A 230 -19.39 21.90 8.33
CA ASP A 230 -20.79 21.44 8.35
C ASP A 230 -21.56 21.78 7.05
N LYS A 231 -20.87 21.87 5.91
CA LYS A 231 -21.49 22.02 4.58
C LYS A 231 -20.86 21.05 3.59
N GLY A 232 -21.64 20.06 3.27
CA GLY A 232 -21.33 18.91 2.45
C GLY A 232 -20.61 19.18 1.13
N ARG A 233 -19.91 18.13 0.68
CA ARG A 233 -19.36 17.91 -0.65
C ARG A 233 -18.25 18.88 -1.08
N HIS A 234 -17.00 18.47 -0.82
CA HIS A 234 -15.87 18.43 -1.75
C HIS A 234 -14.63 18.01 -0.96
N THR A 235 -14.46 16.70 -0.80
CA THR A 235 -13.21 16.10 -0.33
C THR A 235 -12.14 16.39 -1.36
N THR A 236 -11.30 17.37 -1.11
CA THR A 236 -10.11 17.64 -1.93
C THR A 236 -9.14 16.47 -1.75
N THR A 237 -9.19 15.53 -2.66
CA THR A 237 -8.31 14.36 -2.78
C THR A 237 -6.97 14.78 -3.39
N ARG A 238 -6.27 15.76 -2.82
CA ARG A 238 -4.94 16.14 -3.30
C ARG A 238 -3.91 15.24 -2.62
N ARG A 239 -3.08 14.61 -3.44
CA ARG A 239 -1.90 13.87 -3.02
C ARG A 239 -0.71 14.78 -3.20
N GLU A 240 0.06 14.98 -2.14
CA GLU A 240 1.21 15.89 -2.18
C GLU A 240 2.40 15.28 -1.46
N LEU A 241 3.59 15.53 -2.01
CA LEU A 241 4.87 15.23 -1.39
C LEU A 241 5.28 16.44 -0.55
N ILE A 242 5.44 16.24 0.75
CA ILE A 242 5.74 17.28 1.73
C ILE A 242 7.14 17.03 2.26
N THR A 243 7.98 18.07 2.32
CA THR A 243 9.29 18.00 2.96
C THR A 243 9.18 18.40 4.44
N LEU A 244 9.66 17.54 5.32
CA LEU A 244 9.72 17.80 6.75
C LEU A 244 10.93 18.68 7.12
N THR A 245 10.94 19.25 8.33
CA THR A 245 12.03 20.11 8.82
C THR A 245 13.38 19.39 8.91
N ASN A 246 13.38 18.06 9.11
CA ASN A 246 14.58 17.23 9.12
C ASN A 246 15.05 16.77 7.72
N GLY A 247 14.39 17.23 6.65
CA GLY A 247 14.69 16.86 5.27
C GLY A 247 14.12 15.49 4.83
N ALA A 248 13.37 14.80 5.66
CA ALA A 248 12.60 13.65 5.22
C ALA A 248 11.36 14.11 4.42
N LEU A 249 10.80 13.20 3.65
CA LEU A 249 9.67 13.47 2.77
C LEU A 249 8.47 12.63 3.22
N VAL A 250 7.29 13.21 3.17
CA VAL A 250 6.02 12.50 3.44
C VAL A 250 5.09 12.65 2.25
N ILE A 251 4.52 11.54 1.82
CA ILE A 251 3.42 11.57 0.86
C ILE A 251 2.12 11.47 1.64
N ASP A 252 1.36 12.56 1.68
CA ASP A 252 -0.01 12.54 2.20
C ASP A 252 -0.95 12.06 1.09
N THR A 253 -1.51 10.88 1.31
CA THR A 253 -2.41 10.25 0.36
C THR A 253 -3.78 10.03 1.01
N PRO A 254 -4.70 10.98 0.87
CA PRO A 254 -6.10 10.72 1.21
C PRO A 254 -6.60 9.53 0.36
N GLY A 255 -7.27 8.57 1.00
CA GLY A 255 -7.81 7.39 0.30
C GLY A 255 -6.91 6.15 0.28
N MET A 256 -5.76 6.12 0.98
CA MET A 256 -4.99 4.87 1.17
C MET A 256 -5.75 3.77 1.94
N ARG A 257 -7.00 4.03 2.35
CA ARG A 257 -7.91 3.01 2.90
C ARG A 257 -8.44 2.06 1.83
N GLU A 258 -8.49 2.52 0.59
CA GLU A 258 -9.03 1.81 -0.57
C GLU A 258 -7.94 1.08 -1.36
N LEU A 259 -6.73 0.93 -0.78
CA LEU A 259 -5.69 0.13 -1.40
C LEU A 259 -6.15 -1.33 -1.47
N GLY A 260 -6.18 -1.86 -2.67
CA GLY A 260 -6.41 -3.27 -2.93
C GLY A 260 -5.20 -4.12 -2.54
N LEU A 261 -5.39 -5.42 -2.45
CA LEU A 261 -4.32 -6.41 -2.33
C LEU A 261 -3.88 -6.90 -3.72
N GLU A 262 -3.94 -6.01 -4.71
CA GLU A 262 -3.65 -6.35 -6.10
C GLU A 262 -2.26 -6.98 -6.20
N THR A 263 -2.21 -8.22 -6.70
CA THR A 263 -0.97 -9.01 -6.82
C THR A 263 -0.16 -9.16 -5.52
N ALA A 264 -0.80 -9.04 -4.34
CA ALA A 264 -0.09 -9.09 -3.07
C ALA A 264 0.55 -10.45 -2.82
N ASP A 265 1.86 -10.45 -2.64
CA ASP A 265 2.57 -11.58 -2.07
C ASP A 265 2.33 -11.61 -0.55
N LEU A 266 1.54 -12.56 -0.08
CA LEU A 266 1.21 -12.73 1.33
C LEU A 266 2.31 -13.44 2.12
N SER A 267 3.33 -14.01 1.47
CA SER A 267 4.37 -14.84 2.10
C SER A 267 5.10 -14.13 3.23
N LYS A 268 5.43 -12.84 3.05
CA LYS A 268 6.08 -12.05 4.11
C LYS A 268 5.20 -11.78 5.31
N SER A 269 3.91 -11.51 5.08
CA SER A 269 2.96 -11.20 6.15
C SER A 269 2.50 -12.42 6.92
N PHE A 270 2.55 -13.60 6.30
CA PHE A 270 2.12 -14.88 6.85
C PHE A 270 3.24 -15.93 6.74
N ALA A 271 4.49 -15.49 6.98
CA ALA A 271 5.66 -16.35 6.89
C ALA A 271 5.56 -17.58 7.82
N ASP A 272 4.93 -17.43 8.97
CA ASP A 272 4.64 -18.52 9.92
C ASP A 272 3.73 -19.59 9.29
N ILE A 273 2.68 -19.20 8.58
CA ILE A 273 1.78 -20.13 7.87
C ILE A 273 2.50 -20.77 6.68
N ASP A 274 3.25 -19.95 5.93
CA ASP A 274 4.00 -20.41 4.76
C ASP A 274 5.06 -21.46 5.15
N GLU A 275 5.78 -21.24 6.26
CA GLU A 275 6.75 -22.18 6.80
C GLU A 275 6.07 -23.49 7.26
N LEU A 276 4.97 -23.41 8.00
CA LEU A 276 4.20 -24.58 8.41
C LEU A 276 3.65 -25.34 7.21
N SER A 277 3.25 -24.66 6.15
CA SER A 277 2.67 -25.27 4.96
C SER A 277 3.64 -26.21 4.23
N GLN A 278 4.95 -25.94 4.31
CA GLN A 278 6.00 -26.79 3.74
C GLN A 278 6.05 -28.17 4.39
N HIS A 279 5.53 -28.31 5.59
CA HIS A 279 5.46 -29.59 6.35
C HIS A 279 4.12 -30.31 6.18
N CYS A 280 3.19 -29.79 5.36
CA CYS A 280 1.95 -30.49 5.05
C CYS A 280 2.22 -31.74 4.19
N ARG A 281 1.42 -32.79 4.40
CA ARG A 281 1.50 -34.03 3.64
C ARG A 281 1.28 -33.83 2.15
N PHE A 282 0.42 -32.89 1.76
CA PHE A 282 0.06 -32.60 0.36
C PHE A 282 0.60 -31.22 -0.03
N ARG A 283 1.17 -31.13 -1.24
CA ARG A 283 1.71 -29.87 -1.77
C ARG A 283 0.65 -28.82 -2.10
N ASP A 284 -0.59 -29.26 -2.37
CA ASP A 284 -1.75 -28.43 -2.67
C ASP A 284 -2.74 -28.35 -1.47
N CYS A 285 -2.21 -28.53 -0.25
CA CYS A 285 -2.99 -28.46 0.99
C CYS A 285 -3.69 -27.09 1.10
N THR A 286 -5.00 -27.11 1.32
CA THR A 286 -5.80 -25.88 1.51
C THR A 286 -5.95 -25.51 2.98
N HIS A 287 -5.37 -26.31 3.89
CA HIS A 287 -5.39 -26.14 5.34
C HIS A 287 -6.82 -26.09 5.93
N THR A 288 -7.74 -26.88 5.35
CA THR A 288 -9.12 -26.97 5.83
C THR A 288 -9.39 -28.26 6.58
N HIS A 289 -9.38 -29.41 5.88
CA HIS A 289 -9.75 -30.72 6.45
C HIS A 289 -8.78 -31.84 6.04
N GLU A 290 -7.67 -31.51 5.39
CA GLU A 290 -6.74 -32.50 4.86
C GLU A 290 -6.00 -33.23 5.99
N THR A 291 -5.98 -34.57 5.89
CA THR A 291 -5.24 -35.42 6.81
C THR A 291 -3.73 -35.17 6.71
N GLY A 292 -3.08 -34.88 7.84
CA GLY A 292 -1.64 -34.58 7.88
C GLY A 292 -1.32 -33.15 7.48
N CYS A 293 -2.27 -32.20 7.71
CA CYS A 293 -2.03 -30.78 7.56
C CYS A 293 -1.26 -30.24 8.78
N ALA A 294 -0.03 -29.76 8.56
CA ALA A 294 0.82 -29.21 9.64
C ALA A 294 0.26 -27.91 10.21
N VAL A 295 -0.40 -27.10 9.37
CA VAL A 295 -1.04 -25.85 9.81
C VAL A 295 -2.21 -26.12 10.76
N GLN A 296 -3.07 -27.10 10.47
CA GLN A 296 -4.15 -27.51 11.36
C GLN A 296 -3.63 -28.14 12.65
N GLN A 297 -2.55 -28.91 12.57
CA GLN A 297 -1.88 -29.45 13.74
C GLN A 297 -1.36 -28.32 14.64
N ALA A 298 -0.70 -27.32 14.08
CA ALA A 298 -0.20 -26.17 14.82
C ALA A 298 -1.33 -25.38 15.53
N ILE A 299 -2.53 -25.31 14.93
CA ILE A 299 -3.71 -24.73 15.60
C ILE A 299 -4.15 -25.58 16.77
N THR A 300 -4.19 -26.90 16.60
CA THR A 300 -4.58 -27.85 17.67
C THR A 300 -3.60 -27.79 18.84
N ASP A 301 -2.32 -27.63 18.55
CA ASP A 301 -1.24 -27.53 19.54
C ASP A 301 -1.15 -26.13 20.19
N GLY A 302 -1.98 -25.16 19.75
CA GLY A 302 -1.99 -23.79 20.26
C GLY A 302 -0.81 -22.91 19.80
N LEU A 303 -0.04 -23.37 18.81
CA LEU A 303 1.11 -22.65 18.23
C LEU A 303 0.67 -21.62 17.20
N LEU A 304 -0.49 -21.79 16.57
CA LEU A 304 -1.06 -20.87 15.60
C LEU A 304 -2.51 -20.54 15.97
N ALA A 305 -2.89 -19.27 15.97
CA ALA A 305 -4.28 -18.88 16.21
C ALA A 305 -5.17 -19.24 15.01
N ALA A 306 -6.32 -19.87 15.25
CA ALA A 306 -7.30 -20.21 14.20
C ALA A 306 -7.75 -18.99 13.38
N ASP A 307 -7.93 -17.84 14.05
CA ASP A 307 -8.29 -16.58 13.42
C ASP A 307 -7.21 -16.08 12.44
N ARG A 308 -5.94 -16.37 12.71
CA ARG A 308 -4.84 -15.99 11.81
C ARG A 308 -4.91 -16.78 10.50
N LEU A 309 -5.18 -18.07 10.57
CA LEU A 309 -5.42 -18.89 9.38
C LEU A 309 -6.66 -18.40 8.61
N ALA A 310 -7.75 -18.08 9.30
CA ALA A 310 -8.96 -17.54 8.67
C ALA A 310 -8.69 -16.20 7.95
N SER A 311 -7.87 -15.33 8.55
CA SER A 311 -7.42 -14.09 7.91
C SER A 311 -6.60 -14.35 6.65
N TYR A 312 -5.62 -15.23 6.71
CA TYR A 312 -4.80 -15.64 5.58
C TYR A 312 -5.65 -16.14 4.41
N GLN A 313 -6.54 -17.10 4.68
CA GLN A 313 -7.45 -17.65 3.66
C GLN A 313 -8.38 -16.59 3.06
N LYS A 314 -8.84 -15.64 3.87
CA LYS A 314 -9.65 -14.52 3.39
C LYS A 314 -8.85 -13.62 2.45
N LEU A 315 -7.64 -13.23 2.84
CA LEU A 315 -6.77 -12.38 2.02
C LEU A 315 -6.32 -13.09 0.74
N GLN A 316 -6.02 -14.40 0.80
CA GLN A 316 -5.75 -15.20 -0.40
C GLN A 316 -6.93 -15.21 -1.38
N LYS A 317 -8.17 -15.31 -0.86
CA LYS A 317 -9.38 -15.23 -1.71
C LYS A 317 -9.53 -13.83 -2.32
N GLU A 318 -9.25 -12.78 -1.55
CA GLU A 318 -9.27 -11.41 -2.07
C GLU A 318 -8.27 -11.26 -3.22
N VAL A 319 -7.02 -11.67 -3.04
CA VAL A 319 -5.99 -11.65 -4.10
C VAL A 319 -6.41 -12.47 -5.32
N ARG A 320 -6.97 -13.66 -5.12
CA ARG A 320 -7.43 -14.53 -6.22
C ARG A 320 -8.58 -13.93 -7.02
N TYR A 321 -9.53 -13.25 -6.35
CA TYR A 321 -10.70 -12.65 -7.01
C TYR A 321 -10.42 -11.24 -7.53
N GLU A 322 -9.30 -10.68 -7.18
CA GLU A 322 -8.90 -9.36 -7.65
C GLU A 322 -8.63 -9.42 -9.16
N GLY A 323 -9.13 -8.45 -9.89
CA GLY A 323 -9.03 -8.42 -11.36
C GLY A 323 -10.14 -9.18 -12.11
N LEU A 324 -10.94 -9.99 -11.43
CA LEU A 324 -12.04 -10.73 -12.04
C LEU A 324 -13.32 -9.90 -12.05
N ASP A 325 -14.10 -9.99 -13.13
CA ASP A 325 -15.46 -9.45 -13.16
C ASP A 325 -16.44 -10.35 -12.38
N SER A 326 -17.65 -9.85 -12.12
CA SER A 326 -18.65 -10.59 -11.34
C SER A 326 -18.96 -11.98 -11.91
N LYS A 327 -18.93 -12.13 -13.25
CA LYS A 327 -19.17 -13.43 -13.92
C LYS A 327 -17.97 -14.36 -13.74
N GLN A 328 -16.77 -13.82 -13.85
CA GLN A 328 -15.52 -14.58 -13.64
C GLN A 328 -15.40 -15.05 -12.18
N ILE A 329 -15.73 -14.18 -11.21
CA ILE A 329 -15.79 -14.54 -9.79
C ILE A 329 -16.81 -15.66 -9.54
N GLU A 330 -17.97 -15.59 -10.18
CA GLU A 330 -18.99 -16.62 -10.06
C GLU A 330 -18.53 -17.95 -10.66
N LEU A 331 -17.91 -17.92 -11.84
CA LEU A 331 -17.29 -19.09 -12.46
C LEU A 331 -16.19 -19.71 -11.61
N GLU A 332 -15.34 -18.89 -11.00
CA GLU A 332 -14.25 -19.33 -10.10
C GLU A 332 -14.83 -19.99 -8.83
N LYS A 333 -15.87 -19.38 -8.23
CA LYS A 333 -16.59 -19.97 -7.09
C LYS A 333 -17.22 -21.32 -7.47
N PHE A 334 -17.87 -21.41 -8.62
CA PHE A 334 -18.41 -22.66 -9.13
C PHE A 334 -17.33 -23.70 -9.38
N SER A 335 -16.22 -23.30 -10.02
CA SER A 335 -15.07 -24.17 -10.27
C SER A 335 -14.52 -24.75 -8.97
N THR A 336 -14.36 -23.91 -7.95
CA THR A 336 -13.84 -24.31 -6.63
C THR A 336 -14.82 -25.24 -5.91
N MET A 337 -16.11 -24.95 -5.93
CA MET A 337 -17.17 -25.76 -5.30
C MET A 337 -17.26 -27.18 -5.88
N PHE A 338 -16.96 -27.35 -7.16
CA PHE A 338 -17.03 -28.63 -7.85
C PHE A 338 -15.68 -29.35 -8.02
N LYS A 339 -14.58 -28.77 -7.49
CA LYS A 339 -13.24 -29.34 -7.58
C LYS A 339 -13.18 -30.74 -6.94
N ASP A 340 -13.79 -30.88 -5.78
CA ASP A 340 -13.81 -32.13 -5.00
C ASP A 340 -14.65 -33.25 -5.65
N ILE A 341 -15.58 -32.89 -6.54
CA ILE A 341 -16.45 -33.84 -7.27
C ILE A 341 -15.88 -34.18 -8.65
N GLY A 342 -14.66 -33.68 -8.97
CA GLY A 342 -13.98 -33.92 -10.25
C GLY A 342 -14.40 -32.97 -11.37
N GLY A 343 -14.81 -31.73 -11.00
CA GLY A 343 -15.07 -30.61 -11.88
C GLY A 343 -16.49 -30.54 -12.44
N MET A 344 -16.80 -29.36 -13.04
CA MET A 344 -18.14 -29.02 -13.54
C MET A 344 -18.75 -30.06 -14.53
N LYS A 345 -17.93 -30.73 -15.33
CA LYS A 345 -18.42 -31.76 -16.26
C LYS A 345 -18.98 -32.98 -15.52
N LYS A 346 -18.33 -33.42 -14.46
CA LYS A 346 -18.81 -34.54 -13.64
C LYS A 346 -19.99 -34.14 -12.78
N ALA A 347 -20.03 -32.92 -12.25
CA ALA A 347 -21.16 -32.41 -11.49
C ALA A 347 -22.42 -32.30 -12.35
N ARG A 348 -22.35 -31.79 -13.59
CA ARG A 348 -23.46 -31.76 -14.53
C ARG A 348 -23.94 -33.17 -14.89
N LYS A 349 -23.03 -34.13 -15.09
CA LYS A 349 -23.38 -35.53 -15.35
C LYS A 349 -24.11 -36.14 -14.14
N PHE A 350 -23.62 -35.89 -12.93
CA PHE A 350 -24.22 -36.38 -11.70
C PHE A 350 -25.66 -35.82 -11.49
N LEU A 351 -25.88 -34.54 -11.76
CA LEU A 351 -27.21 -33.93 -11.69
C LEU A 351 -28.15 -34.49 -12.75
N HIS A 352 -27.66 -34.70 -13.97
CA HIS A 352 -28.44 -35.28 -15.06
C HIS A 352 -28.82 -36.74 -14.82
N ASP A 353 -27.90 -37.53 -14.23
CA ASP A 353 -28.16 -38.94 -13.91
C ASP A 353 -29.10 -39.11 -12.72
N ASN A 354 -29.11 -38.16 -11.75
CA ASN A 354 -30.06 -38.14 -10.65
C ASN A 354 -31.46 -37.70 -11.07
N ASP A 355 -31.55 -36.78 -12.04
CA ASP A 355 -32.88 -36.36 -12.61
C ASP A 355 -33.52 -37.48 -13.42
N LYS A 356 -32.71 -38.32 -14.11
CA LYS A 356 -33.20 -39.52 -14.79
C LYS A 356 -33.65 -40.64 -13.87
N ARG A 357 -33.14 -40.69 -12.63
CA ARG A 357 -33.57 -41.69 -11.63
C ARG A 357 -34.82 -41.28 -10.84
N ARG A 358 -35.25 -40.03 -10.97
CA ARG A 358 -36.44 -39.49 -10.32
C ARG A 358 -37.68 -39.45 -11.25
N ARG A 359 -37.48 -39.79 -12.53
CA ARG A 359 -38.54 -40.02 -13.50
C ARG A 359 -38.69 -41.51 -13.75
#